data_6e70ae7bb6787335c2bc10074ffb5f57
#
_entry.id   6e70ae7bb6787335c2bc10074ffb5f57
#
_cell.length_a   1.000
_cell.length_b   1.000
_cell.length_c   1.000
_cell.angle_alpha   90.00
_cell.angle_beta   90.00
_cell.angle_gamma   90.00
#
_symmetry.space_group_name_H-M   'P 1'
#
loop_
_entity.id
_entity.type
_entity.pdbx_description
1 polymer ?
#
loop_
_entity_poly.entity_id
_entity_poly.type
_entity_poly.pdbx_seq_one_letter_code
_entity_poly.pdbx_strand_id
1 'polypeptide(L)'
;MKVKFLLLLVVVLLASSCASKRNTGSRAPSKGFPAGETAKTNGTKRPGATSLTGLAYIERYKAIAIAEMNKYGIPASIKLAQALLESGNGNSYLAQNANNHFGIKCGGVWNGKSMNRPDDTANDCFRVYDQAEQSFKDHSQFLLRKRYEKLFTLNKNDYKGWAQGLKAAGYATNPRYPQLLIDLIERYELTQYDRAESSPVAKEIR
;
A
#
# COMPACT_ATOMS: atom_id res chain seq x y z
N MET A 1 26.30 -46.36 9.77
CA MET A 1 27.58 -45.91 9.17
C MET A 1 27.51 -44.44 8.95
N LYS A 2 28.44 -43.68 9.57
CA LYS A 2 28.53 -42.22 9.57
C LYS A 2 29.31 -41.78 8.33
N VAL A 3 28.85 -40.79 7.58
CA VAL A 3 29.71 -39.99 6.69
C VAL A 3 29.41 -38.53 6.91
N LYS A 4 30.33 -37.85 7.59
CA LYS A 4 30.43 -36.41 7.72
C LYS A 4 31.06 -35.88 6.42
N PHE A 5 30.43 -34.90 5.78
CA PHE A 5 31.11 -34.03 4.81
C PHE A 5 31.21 -32.64 5.38
N LEU A 6 32.46 -32.33 5.68
CA LEU A 6 32.97 -31.01 6.05
C LEU A 6 33.41 -30.34 4.76
N LEU A 7 32.87 -29.20 4.39
CA LEU A 7 33.37 -28.41 3.27
C LEU A 7 33.65 -26.97 3.68
N LEU A 8 34.92 -26.64 3.48
CA LEU A 8 35.65 -25.45 3.83
C LEU A 8 35.05 -24.15 3.27
N LEU A 9 35.15 -23.14 4.12
CA LEU A 9 35.09 -21.73 3.77
C LEU A 9 36.27 -21.32 2.87
N VAL A 10 36.00 -20.60 1.79
CA VAL A 10 36.99 -19.76 1.12
C VAL A 10 36.43 -18.34 1.02
N VAL A 11 36.99 -17.49 1.86
CA VAL A 11 36.80 -16.03 1.81
C VAL A 11 37.76 -15.46 0.77
N VAL A 12 37.26 -14.79 -0.26
CA VAL A 12 38.07 -13.98 -1.14
C VAL A 12 37.63 -12.52 -1.01
N LEU A 13 38.47 -11.76 -0.31
CA LEU A 13 38.42 -10.30 -0.26
C LEU A 13 39.10 -9.77 -1.54
N LEU A 14 38.35 -9.03 -2.36
CA LEU A 14 38.92 -8.16 -3.38
C LEU A 14 38.49 -6.72 -3.11
N ALA A 15 39.41 -5.97 -2.56
CA ALA A 15 39.38 -4.52 -2.53
C ALA A 15 39.73 -3.97 -3.92
N SER A 16 38.86 -3.15 -4.48
CA SER A 16 39.20 -2.32 -5.66
C SER A 16 38.87 -0.88 -5.36
N SER A 17 39.96 -0.16 -5.14
CA SER A 17 40.09 1.29 -5.07
C SER A 17 40.00 1.85 -6.50
N CYS A 18 39.10 2.80 -6.76
CA CYS A 18 39.18 3.61 -7.98
C CYS A 18 39.08 5.08 -7.66
N ALA A 19 40.14 5.77 -8.03
CA ALA A 19 40.45 7.16 -7.81
C ALA A 19 39.57 8.12 -8.62
N SER A 20 39.24 9.22 -7.98
CA SER A 20 38.59 10.42 -8.54
C SER A 20 39.52 11.13 -9.53
N LYS A 21 39.04 11.42 -10.74
CA LYS A 21 39.66 12.42 -11.64
C LYS A 21 38.83 13.71 -11.57
N ARG A 22 39.47 14.74 -11.02
CA ARG A 22 39.06 16.14 -11.17
C ARG A 22 39.36 16.59 -12.58
N ASN A 23 38.39 17.21 -13.25
CA ASN A 23 38.60 17.92 -14.48
C ASN A 23 38.36 19.41 -14.25
N THR A 24 39.41 20.18 -14.30
CA THR A 24 39.43 21.64 -14.30
C THR A 24 39.36 22.12 -15.74
N GLY A 25 38.33 22.88 -16.10
CA GLY A 25 38.20 23.54 -17.40
C GLY A 25 37.62 24.95 -17.22
N SER A 26 38.41 25.94 -17.61
CA SER A 26 38.28 27.38 -17.45
C SER A 26 37.16 28.02 -18.28
N ARG A 27 36.42 28.91 -17.69
CA ARG A 27 36.15 30.35 -17.83
C ARG A 27 36.01 30.96 -19.22
N ALA A 28 34.86 31.59 -19.46
CA ALA A 28 34.75 32.96 -20.00
C ALA A 28 33.33 33.55 -19.70
N PRO A 29 33.19 34.90 -19.60
CA PRO A 29 32.05 35.53 -18.94
C PRO A 29 30.98 36.05 -19.91
N SER A 30 29.69 36.06 -19.52
CA SER A 30 28.67 36.89 -20.17
C SER A 30 27.69 37.46 -19.13
N LYS A 31 27.71 38.75 -19.11
CA LYS A 31 26.78 39.85 -18.75
C LYS A 31 25.49 39.48 -18.02
N GLY A 32 25.30 40.20 -16.90
CA GLY A 32 24.22 40.12 -15.97
C GLY A 32 22.89 40.69 -16.47
N PHE A 33 21.85 40.18 -15.82
CA PHE A 33 20.55 40.81 -15.65
C PHE A 33 20.16 40.75 -14.17
N PRO A 34 19.37 41.69 -13.64
CA PRO A 34 19.24 41.95 -12.21
C PRO A 34 18.43 40.89 -11.48
N ALA A 35 18.87 40.66 -10.26
CA ALA A 35 18.28 39.68 -9.33
C ALA A 35 16.85 40.08 -8.94
N GLY A 36 15.90 39.22 -9.27
CA GLY A 36 14.63 39.14 -8.57
C GLY A 36 14.83 38.28 -7.32
N GLU A 37 14.51 38.86 -6.21
CA GLU A 37 14.62 38.26 -4.88
C GLU A 37 13.68 37.06 -4.77
N THR A 38 14.22 35.83 -4.92
CA THR A 38 13.47 34.62 -4.61
C THR A 38 13.60 34.34 -3.12
N ALA A 39 12.52 34.60 -2.39
CA ALA A 39 12.35 34.13 -1.02
C ALA A 39 12.60 32.63 -0.97
N LYS A 40 13.70 32.24 -0.33
CA LYS A 40 13.98 30.85 0.04
C LYS A 40 13.01 30.46 1.15
N THR A 41 11.86 29.89 0.79
CA THR A 41 11.04 29.15 1.76
C THR A 41 11.78 27.87 2.07
N ASN A 42 12.52 27.86 3.18
CA ASN A 42 12.98 26.64 3.83
C ASN A 42 11.74 25.84 4.29
N GLY A 43 11.18 25.05 3.39
CA GLY A 43 10.13 24.09 3.68
C GLY A 43 10.69 22.98 4.53
N THR A 44 10.76 23.16 5.83
CA THR A 44 10.91 22.09 6.81
C THR A 44 9.69 21.19 6.64
N LYS A 45 9.86 20.07 5.92
CA LYS A 45 8.84 19.05 5.75
C LYS A 45 8.52 18.48 7.12
N ARG A 46 7.40 18.93 7.70
CA ARG A 46 6.92 18.42 9.00
C ARG A 46 6.74 16.90 8.89
N PRO A 47 7.33 16.10 9.78
CA PRO A 47 7.04 14.67 9.84
C PRO A 47 5.54 14.51 10.09
N GLY A 48 4.85 13.78 9.20
CA GLY A 48 3.42 13.50 9.36
C GLY A 48 2.43 14.36 8.57
N ALA A 49 2.88 15.30 7.70
CA ALA A 49 1.97 16.05 6.85
C ALA A 49 1.10 15.10 5.99
N THR A 50 -0.23 15.26 6.08
CA THR A 50 -1.20 14.51 5.28
C THR A 50 -1.04 14.83 3.79
N SER A 51 -1.01 13.79 2.95
CA SER A 51 -0.99 13.97 1.49
C SER A 51 -2.37 14.41 1.00
N LEU A 52 -2.44 15.50 0.22
CA LEU A 52 -3.70 15.92 -0.42
C LEU A 52 -4.28 14.83 -1.29
N THR A 53 -3.44 14.09 -2.01
CA THR A 53 -3.86 12.93 -2.81
C THR A 53 -4.45 11.81 -1.94
N GLY A 54 -3.88 11.57 -0.75
CA GLY A 54 -4.42 10.60 0.22
C GLY A 54 -5.79 11.01 0.75
N LEU A 55 -5.99 12.30 1.08
CA LEU A 55 -7.29 12.81 1.52
C LEU A 55 -8.35 12.69 0.42
N ALA A 56 -8.02 13.04 -0.82
CA ALA A 56 -8.92 12.90 -1.96
C ALA A 56 -9.29 11.43 -2.22
N TYR A 57 -8.34 10.53 -2.05
CA TYR A 57 -8.57 9.08 -2.15
C TYR A 57 -9.54 8.59 -1.07
N ILE A 58 -9.32 8.98 0.19
CA ILE A 58 -10.18 8.63 1.32
C ILE A 58 -11.60 9.14 1.08
N GLU A 59 -11.75 10.40 0.71
CA GLU A 59 -13.05 11.01 0.43
C GLU A 59 -13.82 10.22 -0.63
N ARG A 60 -13.15 9.80 -1.68
CA ARG A 60 -13.75 9.02 -2.78
C ARG A 60 -14.20 7.62 -2.35
N TYR A 61 -13.45 6.95 -1.47
CA TYR A 61 -13.67 5.53 -1.18
C TYR A 61 -14.17 5.22 0.24
N LYS A 62 -14.32 6.23 1.12
CA LYS A 62 -14.81 6.02 2.48
C LYS A 62 -16.19 5.34 2.54
N ALA A 63 -17.10 5.71 1.64
CA ALA A 63 -18.45 5.15 1.63
C ALA A 63 -18.45 3.65 1.37
N ILE A 64 -17.63 3.18 0.38
CA ILE A 64 -17.53 1.73 0.13
C ILE A 64 -16.82 1.01 1.28
N ALA A 65 -15.79 1.60 1.90
CA ALA A 65 -15.12 0.99 3.04
C ALA A 65 -16.07 0.81 4.24
N ILE A 66 -16.93 1.79 4.52
CA ILE A 66 -17.97 1.71 5.56
C ILE A 66 -19.01 0.65 5.20
N ALA A 67 -19.47 0.60 3.94
CA ALA A 67 -20.42 -0.41 3.48
C ALA A 67 -19.85 -1.84 3.63
N GLU A 68 -18.59 -2.03 3.26
CA GLU A 68 -17.88 -3.31 3.42
C GLU A 68 -17.68 -3.68 4.91
N MET A 69 -17.38 -2.70 5.78
CA MET A 69 -17.35 -2.91 7.22
C MET A 69 -18.69 -3.41 7.76
N ASN A 70 -19.79 -2.74 7.41
CA ASN A 70 -21.12 -3.11 7.87
C ASN A 70 -21.57 -4.48 7.37
N LYS A 71 -21.09 -4.88 6.20
CA LYS A 71 -21.45 -6.18 5.59
C LYS A 71 -20.59 -7.33 6.09
N TYR A 72 -19.30 -7.11 6.28
CA TYR A 72 -18.31 -8.19 6.51
C TYR A 72 -17.59 -8.08 7.86
N GLY A 73 -17.77 -6.99 8.61
CA GLY A 73 -17.12 -6.79 9.90
C GLY A 73 -15.65 -6.36 9.84
N ILE A 74 -15.13 -6.04 8.64
CA ILE A 74 -13.75 -5.56 8.45
C ILE A 74 -13.73 -4.07 8.77
N PRO A 75 -12.92 -3.56 9.74
CA PRO A 75 -12.88 -2.14 10.05
C PRO A 75 -12.65 -1.26 8.81
N ALA A 76 -13.43 -0.18 8.66
CA ALA A 76 -13.29 0.75 7.54
C ALA A 76 -11.90 1.41 7.53
N SER A 77 -11.34 1.68 8.71
CA SER A 77 -9.97 2.18 8.89
C SER A 77 -8.93 1.24 8.29
N ILE A 78 -9.03 -0.05 8.56
CA ILE A 78 -8.16 -1.10 8.01
C ILE A 78 -8.33 -1.18 6.49
N LYS A 79 -9.57 -1.21 5.99
CA LYS A 79 -9.87 -1.25 4.56
C LYS A 79 -9.26 -0.07 3.82
N LEU A 80 -9.44 1.15 4.34
CA LEU A 80 -8.88 2.36 3.74
C LEU A 80 -7.35 2.41 3.81
N ALA A 81 -6.75 2.01 4.95
CA ALA A 81 -5.30 1.99 5.09
C ALA A 81 -4.64 1.00 4.12
N GLN A 82 -5.21 -0.21 3.97
CA GLN A 82 -4.75 -1.17 2.97
C GLN A 82 -4.92 -0.61 1.55
N ALA A 83 -6.07 -0.05 1.22
CA ALA A 83 -6.31 0.52 -0.09
C ALA A 83 -5.34 1.67 -0.43
N LEU A 84 -5.07 2.58 0.52
CA LEU A 84 -4.06 3.64 0.37
C LEU A 84 -2.66 3.07 0.11
N LEU A 85 -2.26 2.08 0.92
CA LEU A 85 -0.92 1.48 0.86
C LEU A 85 -0.71 0.71 -0.44
N GLU A 86 -1.61 -0.21 -0.75
CA GLU A 86 -1.48 -1.13 -1.90
C GLU A 86 -1.64 -0.41 -3.25
N SER A 87 -2.48 0.62 -3.30
CA SER A 87 -2.71 1.38 -4.53
C SER A 87 -1.80 2.60 -4.70
N GLY A 88 -0.96 2.94 -3.70
CA GLY A 88 -0.22 4.20 -3.70
C GLY A 88 -1.15 5.41 -3.79
N ASN A 89 -2.21 5.45 -2.97
CA ASN A 89 -3.27 6.46 -3.02
C ASN A 89 -4.05 6.46 -4.36
N GLY A 90 -4.18 5.31 -5.00
CA GLY A 90 -4.83 5.18 -6.30
C GLY A 90 -3.91 5.48 -7.51
N ASN A 91 -2.62 5.74 -7.28
CA ASN A 91 -1.66 6.08 -8.32
C ASN A 91 -0.91 4.86 -8.89
N SER A 92 -1.07 3.67 -8.32
CA SER A 92 -0.44 2.47 -8.86
C SER A 92 -1.01 2.14 -10.25
N TYR A 93 -0.20 1.49 -11.08
CA TYR A 93 -0.62 1.07 -12.41
C TYR A 93 -1.89 0.20 -12.36
N LEU A 94 -1.97 -0.75 -11.42
CA LEU A 94 -3.13 -1.62 -11.27
C LEU A 94 -4.39 -0.87 -10.84
N ALA A 95 -4.26 0.13 -9.96
CA ALA A 95 -5.40 0.97 -9.58
C ALA A 95 -5.92 1.78 -10.75
N GLN A 96 -5.02 2.36 -11.58
CA GLN A 96 -5.40 3.24 -12.69
C GLN A 96 -5.91 2.49 -13.93
N ASN A 97 -5.32 1.32 -14.25
CA ASN A 97 -5.59 0.63 -15.50
C ASN A 97 -6.45 -0.64 -15.35
N ALA A 98 -6.61 -1.13 -14.11
CA ALA A 98 -7.37 -2.34 -13.80
C ALA A 98 -8.44 -2.13 -12.73
N ASN A 99 -8.59 -0.93 -12.17
CA ASN A 99 -9.42 -0.65 -10.99
C ASN A 99 -9.11 -1.61 -9.82
N ASN A 100 -7.89 -2.16 -9.79
CA ASN A 100 -7.44 -3.14 -8.80
C ASN A 100 -6.60 -2.44 -7.73
N HIS A 101 -7.26 -2.00 -6.67
CA HIS A 101 -6.67 -1.19 -5.62
C HIS A 101 -5.91 -1.99 -4.56
N PHE A 102 -5.96 -3.32 -4.62
CA PHE A 102 -5.33 -4.21 -3.63
C PHE A 102 -4.33 -5.18 -4.25
N GLY A 103 -4.04 -5.07 -5.55
CA GLY A 103 -3.12 -5.99 -6.22
C GLY A 103 -3.62 -7.44 -6.22
N ILE A 104 -4.93 -7.66 -6.37
CA ILE A 104 -5.51 -9.00 -6.30
C ILE A 104 -5.11 -9.78 -7.55
N LYS A 105 -4.35 -10.88 -7.35
CA LYS A 105 -3.94 -11.80 -8.42
C LYS A 105 -5.12 -12.68 -8.85
N CYS A 106 -5.07 -13.18 -10.08
CA CYS A 106 -6.13 -14.01 -10.65
C CYS A 106 -6.45 -15.21 -9.75
N GLY A 107 -5.56 -16.11 -9.51
CA GLY A 107 -5.66 -17.25 -8.59
C GLY A 107 -7.00 -17.99 -8.55
N GLY A 108 -7.01 -19.27 -8.29
CA GLY A 108 -8.25 -20.04 -8.19
C GLY A 108 -9.08 -20.02 -9.48
N VAL A 109 -10.39 -19.82 -9.33
CA VAL A 109 -11.39 -19.88 -10.42
C VAL A 109 -11.78 -18.49 -10.97
N TRP A 110 -10.81 -17.57 -11.13
CA TRP A 110 -11.10 -16.27 -11.70
C TRP A 110 -11.45 -16.37 -13.21
N ASN A 111 -12.68 -16.03 -13.58
CA ASN A 111 -13.18 -16.04 -14.96
C ASN A 111 -13.41 -14.63 -15.54
N GLY A 112 -13.04 -13.58 -14.79
CA GLY A 112 -13.19 -12.19 -15.22
C GLY A 112 -12.02 -11.71 -16.09
N LYS A 113 -12.07 -10.43 -16.48
CA LYS A 113 -10.97 -9.77 -17.19
C LYS A 113 -9.69 -9.81 -16.36
N SER A 114 -8.55 -9.97 -17.02
CA SER A 114 -7.24 -10.03 -16.37
C SER A 114 -6.18 -9.30 -17.18
N MET A 115 -5.07 -8.96 -16.51
CA MET A 115 -3.86 -8.46 -17.15
C MET A 115 -2.63 -9.07 -16.48
N ASN A 116 -1.56 -9.21 -17.26
CA ASN A 116 -0.30 -9.72 -16.76
C ASN A 116 0.69 -8.59 -16.50
N ARG A 117 1.39 -8.67 -15.37
CA ARG A 117 2.43 -7.72 -14.96
C ARG A 117 3.52 -8.41 -14.17
N PRO A 118 4.77 -7.93 -14.23
CA PRO A 118 5.81 -8.37 -13.30
C PRO A 118 5.47 -8.00 -11.85
N ASP A 119 5.63 -8.96 -10.95
CA ASP A 119 5.52 -8.81 -9.50
C ASP A 119 6.44 -9.86 -8.83
N ASP A 120 5.93 -10.88 -8.15
CA ASP A 120 6.74 -11.99 -7.62
C ASP A 120 7.39 -12.80 -8.76
N THR A 121 6.71 -12.88 -9.90
CA THR A 121 7.22 -13.47 -11.14
C THR A 121 7.21 -12.45 -12.28
N ALA A 122 7.90 -12.76 -13.37
CA ALA A 122 7.94 -11.88 -14.55
C ALA A 122 6.57 -11.69 -15.22
N ASN A 123 5.58 -12.55 -14.92
CA ASN A 123 4.29 -12.58 -15.62
C ASN A 123 3.14 -12.97 -14.70
N ASP A 124 2.96 -12.26 -13.59
CA ASP A 124 1.84 -12.49 -12.69
C ASP A 124 0.53 -11.97 -13.27
N CYS A 125 -0.53 -12.78 -13.09
CA CYS A 125 -1.89 -12.45 -13.53
C CYS A 125 -2.63 -11.65 -12.45
N PHE A 126 -3.14 -10.48 -12.80
CA PHE A 126 -3.96 -9.63 -11.93
C PHE A 126 -5.38 -9.48 -12.46
N ARG A 127 -6.35 -9.43 -11.54
CA ARG A 127 -7.76 -9.20 -11.85
C ARG A 127 -7.98 -7.79 -12.37
N VAL A 128 -8.83 -7.63 -13.38
CA VAL A 128 -9.28 -6.35 -13.92
C VAL A 128 -10.75 -6.18 -13.60
N TYR A 129 -11.11 -5.03 -13.03
CA TYR A 129 -12.48 -4.70 -12.66
C TYR A 129 -12.99 -3.54 -13.52
N ASP A 130 -14.31 -3.48 -13.71
CA ASP A 130 -14.94 -2.38 -14.43
C ASP A 130 -15.00 -1.11 -13.58
N GLN A 131 -15.07 -1.27 -12.24
CA GLN A 131 -15.10 -0.18 -11.26
C GLN A 131 -14.25 -0.54 -10.04
N ALA A 132 -13.67 0.49 -9.39
CA ALA A 132 -12.82 0.33 -8.23
C ALA A 132 -13.53 -0.37 -7.06
N GLU A 133 -14.82 -0.10 -6.87
CA GLU A 133 -15.67 -0.69 -5.82
C GLU A 133 -15.70 -2.21 -5.88
N GLN A 134 -15.57 -2.79 -7.07
CA GLN A 134 -15.51 -4.26 -7.24
C GLN A 134 -14.24 -4.83 -6.62
N SER A 135 -13.11 -4.12 -6.70
CA SER A 135 -11.89 -4.55 -6.03
C SER A 135 -11.99 -4.49 -4.50
N PHE A 136 -12.73 -3.51 -3.95
CA PHE A 136 -13.00 -3.42 -2.51
C PHE A 136 -13.86 -4.60 -2.02
N LYS A 137 -14.91 -4.95 -2.77
CA LYS A 137 -15.76 -6.12 -2.48
C LYS A 137 -14.98 -7.42 -2.56
N ASP A 138 -14.21 -7.60 -3.61
CA ASP A 138 -13.39 -8.79 -3.80
C ASP A 138 -12.32 -8.94 -2.71
N HIS A 139 -11.70 -7.84 -2.31
CA HIS A 139 -10.78 -7.83 -1.19
C HIS A 139 -11.46 -8.21 0.13
N SER A 140 -12.71 -7.81 0.37
CA SER A 140 -13.44 -8.26 1.54
C SER A 140 -13.64 -9.77 1.53
N GLN A 141 -14.04 -10.34 0.39
CA GLN A 141 -14.17 -11.80 0.23
C GLN A 141 -12.84 -12.52 0.38
N PHE A 142 -11.74 -11.90 -0.08
CA PHE A 142 -10.40 -12.44 0.12
C PHE A 142 -10.05 -12.57 1.61
N LEU A 143 -10.45 -11.62 2.45
CA LEU A 143 -10.21 -11.65 3.89
C LEU A 143 -11.14 -12.63 4.65
N LEU A 144 -12.20 -13.15 4.03
CA LEU A 144 -13.03 -14.20 4.63
C LEU A 144 -12.40 -15.60 4.55
N ARG A 145 -11.24 -15.75 3.90
CA ARG A 145 -10.55 -17.05 3.82
C ARG A 145 -10.11 -17.50 5.21
N LYS A 146 -10.11 -18.81 5.45
CA LYS A 146 -9.80 -19.45 6.74
C LYS A 146 -8.55 -18.90 7.43
N ARG A 147 -7.51 -18.59 6.66
CA ARG A 147 -6.25 -18.05 7.21
C ARG A 147 -6.42 -16.71 7.97
N TYR A 148 -7.50 -15.98 7.70
CA TYR A 148 -7.81 -14.68 8.31
C TYR A 148 -8.92 -14.77 9.37
N GLU A 149 -9.52 -15.94 9.64
CA GLU A 149 -10.68 -16.09 10.52
C GLU A 149 -10.47 -15.49 11.92
N LYS A 150 -9.25 -15.58 12.46
CA LYS A 150 -8.91 -15.00 13.77
C LYS A 150 -9.06 -13.48 13.83
N LEU A 151 -8.98 -12.78 12.71
CA LEU A 151 -9.19 -11.32 12.67
C LEU A 151 -10.60 -10.95 13.13
N PHE A 152 -11.59 -11.77 12.79
CA PHE A 152 -12.99 -11.52 13.07
C PHE A 152 -13.40 -11.79 14.53
N THR A 153 -12.46 -12.27 15.36
CA THR A 153 -12.64 -12.34 16.82
C THR A 153 -12.17 -11.06 17.52
N LEU A 154 -11.47 -10.17 16.81
CA LEU A 154 -11.02 -8.90 17.35
C LEU A 154 -12.16 -7.87 17.36
N ASN A 155 -12.07 -6.92 18.32
CA ASN A 155 -12.96 -5.77 18.28
C ASN A 155 -12.70 -4.95 17.00
N LYS A 156 -13.76 -4.49 16.34
CA LYS A 156 -13.64 -3.66 15.13
C LYS A 156 -12.87 -2.36 15.35
N ASN A 157 -12.83 -1.85 16.59
CA ASN A 157 -12.08 -0.65 16.95
C ASN A 157 -10.61 -0.96 17.30
N ASP A 158 -10.21 -2.24 17.34
CA ASP A 158 -8.82 -2.65 17.59
C ASP A 158 -8.03 -2.72 16.26
N TYR A 159 -7.87 -1.57 15.62
CA TYR A 159 -7.11 -1.50 14.36
C TYR A 159 -5.65 -1.96 14.51
N LYS A 160 -5.05 -1.83 15.70
CA LYS A 160 -3.67 -2.31 15.96
C LYS A 160 -3.61 -3.83 15.96
N GLY A 161 -4.56 -4.47 16.63
CA GLY A 161 -4.71 -5.93 16.60
C GLY A 161 -5.00 -6.44 15.19
N TRP A 162 -5.86 -5.75 14.43
CA TRP A 162 -6.14 -6.07 13.04
C TRP A 162 -4.89 -5.98 12.16
N ALA A 163 -4.10 -4.90 12.26
CA ALA A 163 -2.88 -4.72 11.49
C ALA A 163 -1.85 -5.82 11.77
N GLN A 164 -1.64 -6.16 13.05
CA GLN A 164 -0.74 -7.24 13.48
C GLN A 164 -1.26 -8.61 13.02
N GLY A 165 -2.55 -8.84 13.16
CA GLY A 165 -3.19 -10.09 12.75
C GLY A 165 -3.12 -10.33 11.24
N LEU A 166 -3.26 -9.31 10.41
CA LEU A 166 -3.05 -9.39 8.97
C LEU A 166 -1.63 -9.87 8.64
N LYS A 167 -0.62 -9.30 9.31
CA LYS A 167 0.77 -9.74 9.15
C LYS A 167 0.97 -11.18 9.60
N ALA A 168 0.47 -11.54 10.77
CA ALA A 168 0.57 -12.89 11.33
C ALA A 168 -0.12 -13.93 10.43
N ALA A 169 -1.24 -13.55 9.79
CA ALA A 169 -1.94 -14.38 8.81
C ALA A 169 -1.22 -14.44 7.44
N GLY A 170 -0.09 -13.74 7.27
CA GLY A 170 0.69 -13.73 6.04
C GLY A 170 0.06 -12.93 4.90
N TYR A 171 -0.64 -11.84 5.20
CA TYR A 171 -1.16 -10.94 4.17
C TYR A 171 -0.04 -10.29 3.36
N ALA A 172 1.03 -9.88 4.04
CA ALA A 172 2.20 -9.28 3.42
C ALA A 172 3.50 -9.89 3.97
N THR A 173 4.56 -9.92 3.17
CA THR A 173 5.89 -10.39 3.56
C THR A 173 6.66 -9.32 4.36
N ASN A 174 6.43 -8.04 4.07
CA ASN A 174 7.11 -6.92 4.72
C ASN A 174 6.92 -6.95 6.25
N PRO A 175 8.00 -7.01 7.06
CA PRO A 175 7.90 -7.02 8.53
C PRO A 175 7.31 -5.73 9.10
N ARG A 176 7.40 -4.61 8.38
CA ARG A 176 6.87 -3.31 8.80
C ARG A 176 5.41 -3.10 8.42
N TYR A 177 4.76 -4.09 7.78
CA TYR A 177 3.38 -3.94 7.29
C TYR A 177 2.38 -3.46 8.34
N PRO A 178 2.37 -4.00 9.59
CA PRO A 178 1.47 -3.50 10.63
C PRO A 178 1.69 -2.01 10.93
N GLN A 179 2.95 -1.59 11.06
CA GLN A 179 3.27 -0.20 11.35
C GLN A 179 2.87 0.73 10.22
N LEU A 180 3.06 0.32 8.95
CA LEU A 180 2.62 1.10 7.79
C LEU A 180 1.11 1.34 7.81
N LEU A 181 0.30 0.33 8.17
CA LEU A 181 -1.14 0.49 8.30
C LEU A 181 -1.50 1.42 9.48
N ILE A 182 -0.88 1.22 10.64
CA ILE A 182 -1.10 2.03 11.84
C ILE A 182 -0.77 3.50 11.55
N ASP A 183 0.38 3.77 10.92
CA ASP A 183 0.81 5.12 10.57
C ASP A 183 -0.19 5.82 9.62
N LEU A 184 -0.78 5.09 8.67
CA LEU A 184 -1.82 5.62 7.79
C LEU A 184 -3.12 5.88 8.55
N ILE A 185 -3.54 4.96 9.41
CA ILE A 185 -4.77 5.10 10.21
C ILE A 185 -4.68 6.30 11.13
N GLU A 186 -3.56 6.46 11.83
CA GLU A 186 -3.35 7.58 12.75
C GLU A 186 -3.16 8.90 12.01
N ARG A 187 -2.39 8.91 10.91
CA ARG A 187 -2.15 10.12 10.09
C ARG A 187 -3.42 10.71 9.50
N TYR A 188 -4.33 9.87 9.03
CA TYR A 188 -5.57 10.29 8.38
C TYR A 188 -6.79 10.19 9.30
N GLU A 189 -6.60 9.86 10.58
CA GLU A 189 -7.68 9.71 11.58
C GLU A 189 -8.78 8.75 11.12
N LEU A 190 -8.39 7.64 10.45
CA LEU A 190 -9.34 6.75 9.78
C LEU A 190 -10.30 6.04 10.72
N THR A 191 -10.00 5.95 12.03
CA THR A 191 -10.88 5.34 13.04
C THR A 191 -12.23 6.03 13.16
N GLN A 192 -12.36 7.28 12.71
CA GLN A 192 -13.64 7.97 12.64
C GLN A 192 -14.67 7.21 11.79
N TYR A 193 -14.21 6.50 10.76
CA TYR A 193 -15.06 5.72 9.85
C TYR A 193 -15.49 4.38 10.43
N ASP A 194 -14.83 3.86 11.48
CA ASP A 194 -15.23 2.61 12.15
C ASP A 194 -16.48 2.78 13.01
N ARG A 195 -16.83 4.03 13.35
CA ARG A 195 -18.03 4.40 14.11
C ARG A 195 -19.20 4.80 13.22
N ALA A 196 -18.94 5.03 11.93
CA ALA A 196 -19.97 5.47 11.01
C ALA A 196 -20.95 4.32 10.73
N GLU A 197 -22.24 4.58 10.90
CA GLU A 197 -23.26 3.72 10.34
C GLU A 197 -23.39 3.97 8.84
N SER A 198 -23.72 2.93 8.06
CA SER A 198 -24.02 3.11 6.64
C SER A 198 -25.16 4.11 6.49
N SER A 199 -24.95 5.14 5.64
CA SER A 199 -26.01 6.09 5.31
C SER A 199 -27.27 5.35 4.82
N PRO A 200 -28.50 5.83 5.13
CA PRO A 200 -29.75 5.15 4.75
C PRO A 200 -29.87 4.80 3.26
N VAL A 201 -29.20 5.55 2.39
CA VAL A 201 -29.17 5.32 0.93
C VAL A 201 -28.63 3.93 0.55
N ALA A 202 -27.82 3.30 1.39
CA ALA A 202 -27.31 1.94 1.13
C ALA A 202 -28.34 0.84 1.48
N LYS A 203 -29.45 1.17 2.16
CA LYS A 203 -30.52 0.23 2.50
C LYS A 203 -31.58 0.06 1.42
N GLU A 204 -31.66 0.99 0.45
CA GLU A 204 -32.68 0.97 -0.62
C GLU A 204 -32.31 0.13 -1.85
N ILE A 205 -31.06 -0.38 -1.93
CA ILE A 205 -30.59 -1.18 -3.07
C ILE A 205 -30.44 -2.66 -2.63
N ARG A 206 -31.51 -3.21 -2.02
CA ARG A 206 -31.61 -4.66 -1.82
C ARG A 206 -32.77 -5.23 -2.60
#